data_0b2971e8527def4a1b24be866c29d7e8
#
_entry.id   0b2971e8527def4a1b24be866c29d7e8
#
_cell.length_a   1.000
_cell.length_b   1.000
_cell.length_c   1.000
_cell.angle_alpha   90.00
_cell.angle_beta   90.00
_cell.angle_gamma   90.00
#
_symmetry.space_group_name_H-M   'P 1'
#
loop_
_entity.id
_entity.type
_entity.pdbx_description
1 polymer ?
#
loop_
_entity_poly.entity_id
_entity_poly.type
_entity_poly.pdbx_seq_one_letter_code
_entity_poly.pdbx_strand_id
1 'polypeptide(L)'
;RVFFRDLYSQLGLKVHEYTFEEHDRTVAYSLSIPFISTFAFAAVMKHQDAPGTTFKRHMKIAQGVLSEDDCLLREILFNPYTKEQVEQIRDEMHELVEIIDAKDEQRMQEYLTKIRGNIK
;
A
#
# COMPACT_ATOMS: atom_id res chain seq x y z
N ARG A 1 -18.98 -5.84 4.06
CA ARG A 1 -19.36 -6.31 2.70
C ARG A 1 -20.09 -5.24 1.94
N VAL A 2 -21.12 -4.68 2.56
CA VAL A 2 -21.91 -3.61 1.94
C VAL A 2 -21.02 -2.44 1.57
N PHE A 3 -20.05 -2.11 2.42
CA PHE A 3 -19.11 -1.03 2.18
C PHE A 3 -18.38 -1.20 0.83
N PHE A 4 -17.89 -2.42 0.57
CA PHE A 4 -17.13 -2.64 -0.66
C PHE A 4 -18.00 -2.61 -1.89
N ARG A 5 -19.24 -3.06 -1.78
CA ARG A 5 -20.18 -2.97 -2.89
C ARG A 5 -20.46 -1.51 -3.24
N ASP A 6 -20.67 -0.69 -2.22
CA ASP A 6 -20.94 0.74 -2.42
C ASP A 6 -19.73 1.42 -3.03
N LEU A 7 -18.52 1.05 -2.59
CA LEU A 7 -17.28 1.60 -3.13
C LEU A 7 -17.17 1.32 -4.63
N TYR A 8 -17.41 0.08 -5.04
CA TYR A 8 -17.36 -0.28 -6.46
C TYR A 8 -18.42 0.42 -7.26
N SER A 9 -19.60 0.58 -6.71
CA SER A 9 -20.67 1.33 -7.38
C SER A 9 -20.25 2.77 -7.62
N GLN A 10 -19.61 3.40 -6.64
CA GLN A 10 -19.11 4.76 -6.77
C GLN A 10 -18.04 4.88 -7.84
N LEU A 11 -17.25 3.82 -8.02
CA LEU A 11 -16.22 3.78 -9.04
C LEU A 11 -16.75 3.39 -10.41
N GLY A 12 -18.05 3.13 -10.52
CA GLY A 12 -18.67 2.76 -11.79
C GLY A 12 -18.47 1.30 -12.17
N LEU A 13 -18.08 0.47 -11.23
CA LEU A 13 -17.87 -0.96 -11.47
C LEU A 13 -19.16 -1.73 -11.31
N LYS A 14 -19.29 -2.80 -12.07
CA LYS A 14 -20.48 -3.66 -12.00
C LYS A 14 -20.22 -4.77 -11.01
N VAL A 15 -20.70 -4.58 -9.80
CA VAL A 15 -20.44 -5.51 -8.69
C VAL A 15 -20.90 -6.93 -9.01
N HIS A 16 -22.02 -7.08 -9.69
CA HIS A 16 -22.58 -8.41 -10.01
C HIS A 16 -21.69 -9.23 -10.96
N GLU A 17 -20.70 -8.60 -11.59
CA GLU A 17 -19.79 -9.29 -12.48
C GLU A 17 -18.63 -9.94 -11.73
N TYR A 18 -18.53 -9.68 -10.43
CA TYR A 18 -17.42 -10.19 -9.60
C TYR A 18 -17.87 -11.35 -8.74
N THR A 19 -17.00 -12.38 -8.66
CA THR A 19 -17.15 -13.41 -7.63
C THR A 19 -16.65 -12.83 -6.31
N PHE A 20 -16.92 -13.50 -5.20
CA PHE A 20 -16.37 -13.09 -3.92
C PHE A 20 -14.84 -13.13 -3.95
N GLU A 21 -14.28 -14.11 -4.61
CA GLU A 21 -12.82 -14.22 -4.73
C GLU A 21 -12.24 -13.05 -5.51
N GLU A 22 -12.83 -12.70 -6.64
CA GLU A 22 -12.38 -11.56 -7.44
C GLU A 22 -12.49 -10.26 -6.67
N HIS A 23 -13.59 -10.09 -5.94
CA HIS A 23 -13.81 -8.92 -5.11
C HIS A 23 -12.72 -8.80 -4.04
N ASP A 24 -12.44 -9.89 -3.33
CA ASP A 24 -11.44 -9.88 -2.26
C ASP A 24 -10.03 -9.61 -2.81
N ARG A 25 -9.72 -10.16 -3.97
CA ARG A 25 -8.42 -9.88 -4.61
C ARG A 25 -8.29 -8.43 -5.00
N THR A 26 -9.35 -7.86 -5.54
CA THR A 26 -9.35 -6.45 -5.95
C THR A 26 -9.16 -5.53 -4.74
N VAL A 27 -9.84 -5.84 -3.64
CA VAL A 27 -9.67 -5.08 -2.40
C VAL A 27 -8.23 -5.18 -1.89
N ALA A 28 -7.67 -6.39 -1.87
CA ALA A 28 -6.31 -6.58 -1.41
C ALA A 28 -5.33 -5.79 -2.26
N TYR A 29 -5.50 -5.82 -3.56
CA TYR A 29 -4.60 -5.10 -4.45
C TYR A 29 -4.80 -3.60 -4.38
N SER A 30 -6.03 -3.12 -4.45
CA SER A 30 -6.33 -1.70 -4.62
C SER A 30 -6.24 -0.91 -3.32
N LEU A 31 -6.54 -1.54 -2.19
CA LEU A 31 -6.58 -0.85 -0.89
C LEU A 31 -5.45 -1.29 0.03
N SER A 32 -5.15 -2.58 0.08
CA SER A 32 -4.18 -3.08 1.05
C SER A 32 -2.76 -2.62 0.75
N ILE A 33 -2.37 -2.59 -0.54
CA ILE A 33 -1.02 -2.13 -0.89
C ILE A 33 -0.78 -0.68 -0.45
N PRO A 34 -1.66 0.29 -0.81
CA PRO A 34 -1.47 1.66 -0.33
C PRO A 34 -1.54 1.77 1.19
N PHE A 35 -2.46 1.07 1.84
CA PHE A 35 -2.60 1.15 3.29
C PHE A 35 -1.39 0.60 4.01
N ILE A 36 -0.87 -0.54 3.55
CA ILE A 36 0.33 -1.14 4.17
C ILE A 36 1.55 -0.24 3.98
N SER A 37 1.70 0.37 2.82
CA SER A 37 2.80 1.31 2.59
C SER A 37 2.71 2.48 3.56
N THR A 38 1.51 2.99 3.78
CA THR A 38 1.27 4.08 4.73
C THR A 38 1.55 3.62 6.16
N PHE A 39 1.13 2.40 6.51
CA PHE A 39 1.38 1.85 7.84
C PHE A 39 2.87 1.70 8.10
N ALA A 40 3.62 1.21 7.11
CA ALA A 40 5.07 1.08 7.25
C ALA A 40 5.72 2.44 7.51
N PHE A 41 5.31 3.46 6.76
CA PHE A 41 5.79 4.82 7.00
C PHE A 41 5.47 5.27 8.42
N ALA A 42 4.21 5.13 8.84
CA ALA A 42 3.77 5.58 10.16
C ALA A 42 4.48 4.84 11.28
N ALA A 43 4.75 3.55 11.07
CA ALA A 43 5.38 2.72 12.10
C ALA A 43 6.83 3.10 12.37
N VAL A 44 7.54 3.59 11.33
CA VAL A 44 8.96 3.92 11.49
C VAL A 44 9.21 5.41 11.67
N MET A 45 8.21 6.26 11.44
CA MET A 45 8.41 7.71 11.53
C MET A 45 8.62 8.14 12.98
N LYS A 46 9.37 9.22 13.14
CA LYS A 46 9.58 9.87 14.43
C LYS A 46 9.17 11.33 14.31
N HIS A 47 8.78 11.91 15.43
CA HIS A 47 8.39 13.31 15.45
C HIS A 47 9.50 14.21 14.92
N GLN A 48 9.13 15.18 14.11
CA GLN A 48 10.07 16.18 13.60
C GLN A 48 9.48 17.57 13.79
N ASP A 49 10.32 18.48 14.27
CA ASP A 49 9.89 19.86 14.51
C ASP A 49 9.68 20.63 13.21
N ALA A 50 10.52 20.35 12.21
CA ALA A 50 10.48 21.06 10.93
C ALA A 50 10.60 20.08 9.77
N PRO A 51 9.58 19.27 9.51
CA PRO A 51 9.65 18.27 8.43
C PRO A 51 9.67 18.94 7.06
N GLY A 52 10.37 18.30 6.12
CA GLY A 52 10.38 18.73 4.72
C GLY A 52 9.05 18.47 4.04
N THR A 53 8.93 18.97 2.82
CA THR A 53 7.68 18.89 2.05
C THR A 53 7.23 17.45 1.81
N THR A 54 8.15 16.59 1.42
CA THR A 54 7.82 15.18 1.14
C THR A 54 7.33 14.47 2.39
N PHE A 55 8.03 14.67 3.50
CA PHE A 55 7.63 14.06 4.78
C PHE A 55 6.25 14.55 5.21
N LYS A 56 5.98 15.83 5.07
CA LYS A 56 4.66 16.40 5.41
C LYS A 56 3.55 15.78 4.60
N ARG A 57 3.77 15.55 3.30
CA ARG A 57 2.77 14.93 2.43
C ARG A 57 2.45 13.51 2.88
N HIS A 58 3.47 12.72 3.18
CA HIS A 58 3.27 11.35 3.64
C HIS A 58 2.59 11.32 5.00
N MET A 59 2.96 12.24 5.88
CA MET A 59 2.33 12.34 7.20
C MET A 59 0.86 12.67 7.09
N LYS A 60 0.49 13.56 6.16
CA LYS A 60 -0.90 13.92 5.95
C LYS A 60 -1.71 12.73 5.45
N ILE A 61 -1.14 11.96 4.54
CA ILE A 61 -1.78 10.73 4.05
C ILE A 61 -1.95 9.74 5.20
N ALA A 62 -0.92 9.57 6.01
CA ALA A 62 -0.98 8.65 7.16
C ALA A 62 -2.04 9.08 8.16
N GLN A 63 -2.15 10.36 8.43
CA GLN A 63 -3.19 10.87 9.33
C GLN A 63 -4.59 10.55 8.80
N GLY A 64 -4.79 10.70 7.48
CA GLY A 64 -6.06 10.38 6.88
C GLY A 64 -6.41 8.89 6.96
N VAL A 65 -5.45 8.03 6.63
CA VAL A 65 -5.67 6.59 6.66
C VAL A 65 -5.94 6.11 8.10
N LEU A 66 -5.13 6.56 9.06
CA LEU A 66 -5.25 6.10 10.43
C LEU A 66 -6.42 6.71 11.19
N SER A 67 -7.11 7.68 10.59
CA SER A 67 -8.34 8.22 11.17
C SER A 67 -9.56 7.38 10.81
N GLU A 68 -9.39 6.37 9.95
CA GLU A 68 -10.48 5.47 9.61
C GLU A 68 -10.85 4.57 10.77
N ASP A 69 -12.07 4.02 10.72
CA ASP A 69 -12.55 3.12 11.74
C ASP A 69 -11.70 1.84 11.83
N ASP A 70 -11.42 1.42 13.05
CA ASP A 70 -10.61 0.21 13.28
C ASP A 70 -11.22 -1.03 12.66
N CYS A 71 -12.54 -1.14 12.65
CA CYS A 71 -13.21 -2.28 12.04
C CYS A 71 -12.94 -2.33 10.55
N LEU A 72 -12.99 -1.17 9.90
CA LEU A 72 -12.71 -1.08 8.47
C LEU A 72 -11.26 -1.46 8.19
N LEU A 73 -10.33 -0.92 8.97
CA LEU A 73 -8.92 -1.23 8.76
C LEU A 73 -8.64 -2.72 8.94
N ARG A 74 -9.23 -3.33 9.98
CA ARG A 74 -9.07 -4.77 10.19
C ARG A 74 -9.68 -5.58 9.04
N GLU A 75 -10.82 -5.17 8.53
CA GLU A 75 -11.46 -5.88 7.42
C GLU A 75 -10.58 -5.86 6.19
N ILE A 76 -9.96 -4.73 5.89
CA ILE A 76 -9.05 -4.61 4.76
C ILE A 76 -7.80 -5.47 4.99
N LEU A 77 -7.20 -5.37 6.17
CA LEU A 77 -5.94 -6.05 6.46
C LEU A 77 -6.10 -7.56 6.62
N PHE A 78 -7.27 -8.02 7.07
CA PHE A 78 -7.53 -9.44 7.23
C PHE A 78 -8.19 -10.08 6.02
N ASN A 79 -8.30 -9.34 4.94
CA ASN A 79 -8.75 -9.88 3.65
C ASN A 79 -7.84 -11.08 3.28
N PRO A 80 -8.41 -12.19 2.79
CA PRO A 80 -7.63 -13.41 2.51
C PRO A 80 -6.42 -13.20 1.61
N TYR A 81 -6.44 -12.18 0.76
CA TYR A 81 -5.36 -11.95 -0.19
C TYR A 81 -4.38 -10.87 0.25
N THR A 82 -4.63 -10.21 1.39
CA THR A 82 -3.78 -9.12 1.87
C THR A 82 -2.40 -9.62 2.27
N LYS A 83 -2.33 -10.77 2.92
CA LYS A 83 -1.06 -11.32 3.37
C LYS A 83 -0.08 -11.48 2.21
N GLU A 84 -0.57 -11.97 1.07
CA GLU A 84 0.26 -12.14 -0.11
C GLU A 84 0.83 -10.80 -0.58
N GLN A 85 0.01 -9.75 -0.57
CA GLN A 85 0.46 -8.42 -0.97
C GLN A 85 1.50 -7.87 -0.01
N VAL A 86 1.29 -8.07 1.29
CA VAL A 86 2.24 -7.61 2.30
C VAL A 86 3.57 -8.33 2.15
N GLU A 87 3.53 -9.64 1.86
CA GLU A 87 4.75 -10.40 1.64
C GLU A 87 5.52 -9.90 0.42
N GLN A 88 4.82 -9.51 -0.64
CA GLN A 88 5.48 -8.94 -1.81
C GLN A 88 6.16 -7.61 -1.48
N ILE A 89 5.49 -6.77 -0.68
CA ILE A 89 6.09 -5.51 -0.25
C ILE A 89 7.33 -5.79 0.60
N ARG A 90 7.24 -6.75 1.50
CA ARG A 90 8.39 -7.15 2.32
C ARG A 90 9.57 -7.58 1.46
N ASP A 91 9.31 -8.39 0.43
CA ASP A 91 10.37 -8.91 -0.42
C ASP A 91 11.02 -7.79 -1.24
N GLU A 92 10.22 -6.83 -1.72
CA GLU A 92 10.76 -5.66 -2.42
C GLU A 92 11.61 -4.80 -1.48
N MET A 93 11.17 -4.62 -0.25
CA MET A 93 11.95 -3.88 0.74
C MET A 93 13.26 -4.59 1.06
N HIS A 94 13.22 -5.92 1.13
CA HIS A 94 14.42 -6.71 1.38
C HIS A 94 15.45 -6.53 0.25
N GLU A 95 14.99 -6.57 -0.98
CA GLU A 95 15.85 -6.33 -2.14
C GLU A 95 16.47 -4.94 -2.08
N LEU A 96 15.66 -3.94 -1.75
CA LEU A 96 16.13 -2.57 -1.66
C LEU A 96 17.21 -2.43 -0.59
N VAL A 97 17.02 -3.07 0.57
CA VAL A 97 18.00 -3.05 1.64
C VAL A 97 19.32 -3.67 1.16
N GLU A 98 19.26 -4.77 0.43
CA GLU A 98 20.47 -5.41 -0.10
C GLU A 98 21.21 -4.49 -1.06
N ILE A 99 20.47 -3.82 -1.94
CA ILE A 99 21.09 -2.90 -2.91
C ILE A 99 21.77 -1.75 -2.19
N ILE A 100 21.11 -1.19 -1.18
CA ILE A 100 21.65 -0.08 -0.40
C ILE A 100 22.90 -0.52 0.38
N ASP A 101 22.82 -1.69 0.98
CA ASP A 101 23.92 -2.21 1.78
C ASP A 101 25.18 -2.44 0.92
N ALA A 102 24.99 -2.99 -0.27
CA ALA A 102 26.07 -3.25 -1.21
C ALA A 102 26.54 -2.00 -1.95
N LYS A 103 25.75 -0.93 -1.92
CA LYS A 103 26.00 0.29 -2.70
C LYS A 103 26.19 -0.02 -4.18
N ASP A 104 25.42 -0.97 -4.69
CA ASP A 104 25.52 -1.45 -6.06
C ASP A 104 24.77 -0.49 -6.97
N GLU A 105 25.52 0.38 -7.65
CA GLU A 105 24.92 1.43 -8.48
C GLU A 105 24.17 0.86 -9.68
N GLN A 106 24.70 -0.21 -10.27
CA GLN A 106 24.03 -0.83 -11.42
C GLN A 106 22.70 -1.45 -11.02
N ARG A 107 22.68 -2.22 -9.94
CA ARG A 107 21.44 -2.81 -9.44
C ARG A 107 20.43 -1.73 -9.06
N MET A 108 20.89 -0.66 -8.44
CA MET A 108 20.02 0.45 -8.08
C MET A 108 19.40 1.09 -9.33
N GLN A 109 20.21 1.28 -10.38
CA GLN A 109 19.69 1.85 -11.62
C GLN A 109 18.63 0.93 -12.25
N GLU A 110 18.88 -0.36 -12.25
CA GLU A 110 17.94 -1.33 -12.78
C GLU A 110 16.65 -1.34 -11.96
N TYR A 111 16.77 -1.27 -10.65
CA TYR A 111 15.63 -1.23 -9.75
C TYR A 111 14.77 0.02 -10.00
N LEU A 112 15.42 1.18 -10.11
CA LEU A 112 14.72 2.43 -10.35
C LEU A 112 14.00 2.42 -11.71
N THR A 113 14.63 1.84 -12.72
CA THR A 113 14.01 1.71 -14.03
C THR A 113 12.77 0.84 -13.96
N LYS A 114 12.86 -0.27 -13.23
CA LYS A 114 11.73 -1.19 -13.05
C LYS A 114 10.54 -0.49 -12.39
N ILE A 115 10.78 0.20 -11.28
CA ILE A 115 9.67 0.80 -10.54
C ILE A 115 9.08 2.00 -11.27
N ARG A 116 9.90 2.76 -12.01
CA ARG A 116 9.38 3.83 -12.85
C ARG A 116 8.44 3.29 -13.93
N GLY A 117 8.75 2.12 -14.47
CA GLY A 117 7.88 1.47 -15.43
C GLY A 117 6.54 1.07 -14.84
N ASN A 118 6.51 0.73 -13.55
CA ASN A 118 5.29 0.30 -12.89
C ASN A 118 4.29 1.45 -12.66
N ILE A 119 4.76 2.68 -12.58
CA ILE A 119 3.89 3.82 -12.23
C ILE A 119 3.51 4.68 -13.41
N LYS A 120 3.81 4.27 -14.62
CA LYS A 120 3.41 5.01 -15.81
C LYS A 120 1.96 4.79 -16.17
#